data_57b3839893e6d3960964f43bcf9acd8f
#
_entry.id   57b3839893e6d3960964f43bcf9acd8f
#
_cell.length_a   1.000
_cell.length_b   1.000
_cell.length_c   1.000
_cell.angle_alpha   90.00
_cell.angle_beta   90.00
_cell.angle_gamma   90.00
#
_symmetry.space_group_name_H-M   'P 1'
#
loop_
_entity.id
_entity.type
_entity.pdbx_description
1 polymer ?
#
loop_
_entity_poly.entity_id
_entity_poly.type
_entity_poly.pdbx_seq_one_letter_code
_entity_poly.pdbx_strand_id
1 'polypeptide(L)'
;DWILIADDLRDLASLGAPFRMMTSRDYVLQPKLLSGARPKTINLARSYNYQTDGYYASLLGEARGHRVIPTVETMLDLYDRDMHEDAISVLEELLNKDLDKFPENGPAPERPIVCCGEVQDERFRKFARQLFDWYRAPVLIVTTSENGQPGKYKVKRIKLSPFTRLEDDELKFFVESLTTYTGRVWKNPKARVIAQWSIAVLHDPNAHLAPSNIASLNHWARPAEK
;
A
#
# COMPACT_ATOMS: atom_id res chain seq x y z
N ASP A 1 -2.83 -17.90 -11.60
CA ASP A 1 -1.36 -17.82 -11.63
C ASP A 1 -0.90 -16.42 -11.27
N TRP A 2 0.25 -16.34 -10.57
CA TRP A 2 0.89 -15.09 -10.21
C TRP A 2 2.01 -14.76 -11.20
N ILE A 3 2.17 -13.47 -11.48
CA ILE A 3 3.26 -12.93 -12.29
C ILE A 3 4.07 -11.98 -11.42
N LEU A 4 5.38 -12.20 -11.36
CA LEU A 4 6.32 -11.26 -10.76
C LEU A 4 6.92 -10.37 -11.85
N ILE A 5 6.92 -9.08 -11.62
CA ILE A 5 7.48 -8.08 -12.51
C ILE A 5 8.65 -7.41 -11.80
N ALA A 6 9.80 -7.30 -12.45
CA ALA A 6 10.96 -6.57 -11.94
C ALA A 6 11.67 -5.83 -13.09
N ASP A 7 12.54 -4.90 -12.77
CA ASP A 7 13.32 -4.19 -13.79
C ASP A 7 14.35 -5.10 -14.45
N ASP A 8 14.89 -6.06 -13.68
CA ASP A 8 15.84 -7.07 -14.15
C ASP A 8 15.44 -8.45 -13.59
N LEU A 9 15.39 -9.48 -14.43
CA LEU A 9 15.08 -10.85 -14.00
C LEU A 9 16.13 -11.42 -13.01
N ARG A 10 17.34 -10.90 -13.02
CA ARG A 10 18.38 -11.27 -12.06
C ARG A 10 18.01 -10.91 -10.64
N ASP A 11 17.24 -9.84 -10.43
CA ASP A 11 16.74 -9.46 -9.11
C ASP A 11 15.81 -10.54 -8.53
N LEU A 12 15.09 -11.24 -9.38
CA LEU A 12 14.13 -12.29 -8.99
C LEU A 12 14.80 -13.66 -8.77
N ALA A 13 16.07 -13.82 -9.10
CA ALA A 13 16.76 -15.11 -9.00
C ALA A 13 16.79 -15.66 -7.57
N SER A 14 16.82 -14.77 -6.56
CA SER A 14 16.80 -15.15 -5.15
C SER A 14 15.42 -15.59 -4.63
N LEU A 15 14.34 -15.34 -5.39
CA LEU A 15 12.97 -15.62 -4.94
C LEU A 15 12.53 -17.07 -5.16
N GLY A 16 13.32 -17.86 -5.92
CA GLY A 16 12.99 -19.24 -6.26
C GLY A 16 11.80 -19.37 -7.23
N ALA A 17 11.62 -20.59 -7.78
CA ALA A 17 10.41 -20.89 -8.57
C ALA A 17 9.27 -21.32 -7.63
N PRO A 18 7.97 -21.11 -7.96
CA PRO A 18 7.38 -21.34 -9.28
C PRO A 18 6.61 -20.14 -9.87
N PHE A 19 7.19 -18.97 -9.91
CA PHE A 19 6.48 -17.80 -10.43
C PHE A 19 6.78 -17.58 -11.91
N ARG A 20 5.79 -17.14 -12.66
CA ARG A 20 6.03 -16.56 -13.99
C ARG A 20 6.66 -15.19 -13.78
N MET A 21 7.83 -14.98 -14.34
CA MET A 21 8.63 -13.77 -14.19
C MET A 21 8.69 -12.99 -15.51
N MET A 22 8.62 -11.67 -15.41
CA MET A 22 8.70 -10.75 -16.55
C MET A 22 9.49 -9.51 -16.17
N THR A 23 10.14 -8.87 -17.15
CA THR A 23 10.65 -7.52 -16.93
C THR A 23 9.52 -6.49 -16.94
N SER A 24 9.68 -5.37 -16.22
CA SER A 24 8.76 -4.23 -16.27
C SER A 24 8.57 -3.77 -17.72
N ARG A 25 9.65 -3.72 -18.49
CA ARG A 25 9.64 -3.33 -19.90
C ARG A 25 8.83 -4.29 -20.78
N ASP A 26 9.02 -5.60 -20.65
CA ASP A 26 8.27 -6.58 -21.43
C ASP A 26 6.78 -6.52 -21.11
N TYR A 27 6.46 -6.38 -19.81
CA TYR A 27 5.09 -6.25 -19.35
C TYR A 27 4.39 -5.00 -19.92
N VAL A 28 5.09 -3.89 -20.01
CA VAL A 28 4.59 -2.63 -20.57
C VAL A 28 4.42 -2.73 -22.08
N LEU A 29 5.45 -3.22 -22.79
CA LEU A 29 5.51 -3.20 -24.26
C LEU A 29 4.72 -4.33 -24.94
N GLN A 30 4.37 -5.40 -24.23
CA GLN A 30 3.70 -6.57 -24.81
C GLN A 30 2.26 -6.76 -24.27
N PRO A 31 1.33 -5.84 -24.58
CA PRO A 31 -0.02 -5.88 -24.01
C PRO A 31 -0.80 -7.16 -24.41
N LYS A 32 -0.47 -7.77 -25.54
CA LYS A 32 -1.13 -8.98 -26.03
C LYS A 32 -0.71 -10.26 -25.30
N LEU A 33 0.42 -10.24 -24.61
CA LEU A 33 0.98 -11.42 -23.95
C LEU A 33 0.06 -12.03 -22.89
N LEU A 34 -0.81 -11.20 -22.31
CA LEU A 34 -1.74 -11.54 -21.23
C LEU A 34 -3.20 -11.22 -21.60
N SER A 35 -3.49 -11.04 -22.89
CA SER A 35 -4.83 -10.71 -23.35
C SER A 35 -5.81 -11.84 -23.01
N GLY A 36 -7.01 -11.46 -22.53
CA GLY A 36 -8.05 -12.40 -22.14
C GLY A 36 -7.91 -13.01 -20.74
N ALA A 37 -6.79 -12.81 -20.05
CA ALA A 37 -6.58 -13.22 -18.68
C ALA A 37 -6.68 -12.02 -17.72
N ARG A 38 -7.02 -12.31 -16.45
CA ARG A 38 -6.91 -11.35 -15.34
C ARG A 38 -5.85 -11.85 -14.36
N PRO A 39 -4.57 -11.79 -14.71
CA PRO A 39 -3.51 -12.30 -13.87
C PRO A 39 -3.42 -11.49 -12.57
N LYS A 40 -2.88 -12.15 -11.55
CA LYS A 40 -2.45 -11.51 -10.33
C LYS A 40 -0.98 -11.15 -10.49
N THR A 41 -0.65 -9.88 -10.29
CA THR A 41 0.67 -9.35 -10.60
C THR A 41 1.27 -8.70 -9.37
N ILE A 42 2.51 -9.04 -9.07
CA ILE A 42 3.30 -8.39 -8.03
C ILE A 42 4.42 -7.63 -8.72
N ASN A 43 4.37 -6.33 -8.60
CA ASN A 43 5.37 -5.43 -9.14
C ASN A 43 6.50 -5.24 -8.11
N LEU A 44 7.67 -5.77 -8.43
CA LEU A 44 8.88 -5.78 -7.63
C LEU A 44 9.97 -4.87 -8.23
N ALA A 45 9.58 -3.78 -8.86
CA ALA A 45 10.49 -2.82 -9.46
C ALA A 45 11.43 -2.18 -8.41
N ARG A 46 12.59 -1.73 -8.87
CA ARG A 46 13.58 -1.00 -8.05
C ARG A 46 13.13 0.42 -7.68
N SER A 47 12.15 0.95 -8.40
CA SER A 47 11.57 2.26 -8.15
C SER A 47 10.09 2.29 -8.48
N TYR A 48 9.32 2.95 -7.63
CA TYR A 48 7.88 3.20 -7.79
C TYR A 48 7.57 4.70 -7.97
N ASN A 49 8.61 5.51 -8.18
CA ASN A 49 8.43 6.93 -8.37
C ASN A 49 7.65 7.21 -9.67
N TYR A 50 6.98 8.35 -9.71
CA TYR A 50 6.28 8.82 -10.90
C TYR A 50 7.19 8.77 -12.14
N GLN A 51 6.65 8.29 -13.26
CA GLN A 51 7.34 8.11 -14.54
C GLN A 51 8.46 7.04 -14.59
N THR A 52 8.61 6.19 -13.58
CA THR A 52 9.49 5.02 -13.68
C THR A 52 8.80 3.82 -14.31
N ASP A 53 9.58 2.83 -14.76
CA ASP A 53 9.04 1.58 -15.31
C ASP A 53 8.14 0.85 -14.31
N GLY A 54 8.49 0.88 -13.02
CA GLY A 54 7.65 0.32 -11.97
C GLY A 54 6.31 1.04 -11.80
N TYR A 55 6.29 2.38 -11.91
CA TYR A 55 5.05 3.14 -11.91
C TYR A 55 4.15 2.74 -13.10
N TYR A 56 4.72 2.70 -14.31
CA TYR A 56 3.97 2.34 -15.51
C TYR A 56 3.53 0.88 -15.52
N ALA A 57 4.31 -0.03 -14.97
CA ALA A 57 3.92 -1.44 -14.85
C ALA A 57 2.62 -1.58 -14.04
N SER A 58 2.48 -0.88 -12.91
CA SER A 58 1.24 -0.89 -12.13
C SER A 58 0.11 -0.18 -12.86
N LEU A 59 0.34 1.02 -13.39
CA LEU A 59 -0.66 1.81 -14.10
C LEU A 59 -1.29 1.04 -15.27
N LEU A 60 -0.45 0.45 -16.11
CA LEU A 60 -0.92 -0.31 -17.28
C LEU A 60 -1.54 -1.65 -16.87
N GLY A 61 -1.06 -2.25 -15.79
CA GLY A 61 -1.68 -3.45 -15.25
C GLY A 61 -3.12 -3.18 -14.80
N GLU A 62 -3.35 -2.12 -14.05
CA GLU A 62 -4.70 -1.70 -13.61
C GLU A 62 -5.58 -1.34 -14.81
N ALA A 63 -5.06 -0.57 -15.77
CA ALA A 63 -5.79 -0.22 -17.00
C ALA A 63 -6.20 -1.44 -17.84
N ARG A 64 -5.43 -2.54 -17.76
CA ARG A 64 -5.74 -3.83 -18.41
C ARG A 64 -6.68 -4.71 -17.58
N GLY A 65 -7.09 -4.27 -16.41
CA GLY A 65 -7.94 -5.04 -15.49
C GLY A 65 -7.22 -6.17 -14.76
N HIS A 66 -5.89 -6.13 -14.69
CA HIS A 66 -5.09 -7.07 -13.90
C HIS A 66 -5.18 -6.72 -12.41
N ARG A 67 -4.95 -7.71 -11.55
CA ARG A 67 -4.87 -7.52 -10.09
C ARG A 67 -3.43 -7.23 -9.71
N VAL A 68 -3.06 -5.96 -9.62
CA VAL A 68 -1.68 -5.52 -9.40
C VAL A 68 -1.46 -5.05 -7.96
N ILE A 69 -0.31 -5.35 -7.39
CA ILE A 69 0.22 -4.74 -6.16
C ILE A 69 1.68 -4.32 -6.38
N PRO A 70 2.08 -3.12 -5.93
CA PRO A 70 1.23 -2.06 -5.42
C PRO A 70 0.36 -1.44 -6.52
N THR A 71 -0.79 -0.88 -6.14
CA THR A 71 -1.62 -0.07 -7.03
C THR A 71 -1.00 1.31 -7.21
N VAL A 72 -1.41 2.02 -8.27
CA VAL A 72 -0.98 3.42 -8.47
C VAL A 72 -1.48 4.30 -7.33
N GLU A 73 -2.71 4.08 -6.85
CA GLU A 73 -3.25 4.78 -5.68
C GLU A 73 -2.33 4.61 -4.47
N THR A 74 -1.91 3.37 -4.15
CA THR A 74 -0.96 3.11 -3.05
C THR A 74 0.37 3.84 -3.24
N MET A 75 0.89 3.89 -4.47
CA MET A 75 2.14 4.60 -4.76
C MET A 75 2.02 6.09 -4.52
N LEU A 76 0.94 6.71 -4.98
CA LEU A 76 0.68 8.14 -4.83
C LEU A 76 0.41 8.51 -3.37
N ASP A 77 -0.43 7.76 -2.68
CA ASP A 77 -0.74 7.99 -1.28
C ASP A 77 0.50 7.94 -0.38
N LEU A 78 1.40 6.97 -0.62
CA LEU A 78 2.62 6.83 0.17
C LEU A 78 3.75 7.78 -0.26
N TYR A 79 3.64 8.39 -1.43
CA TYR A 79 4.58 9.43 -1.88
C TYR A 79 4.34 10.74 -1.16
N ASP A 80 3.07 11.16 -1.04
CA ASP A 80 2.66 12.39 -0.38
C ASP A 80 2.23 12.10 1.07
N ARG A 81 2.91 12.75 2.03
CA ARG A 81 2.64 12.56 3.45
C ARG A 81 1.24 13.03 3.83
N ASP A 82 0.79 14.12 3.26
CA ASP A 82 -0.49 14.74 3.62
C ASP A 82 -1.67 13.84 3.21
N MET A 83 -1.47 13.02 2.18
CA MET A 83 -2.50 12.09 1.68
C MET A 83 -2.81 10.92 2.63
N HIS A 84 -1.95 10.65 3.61
CA HIS A 84 -2.12 9.51 4.51
C HIS A 84 -2.07 9.88 6.01
N GLU A 85 -2.10 11.18 6.34
CA GLU A 85 -2.03 11.65 7.74
C GLU A 85 -3.18 11.12 8.60
N ASP A 86 -4.40 11.12 8.07
CA ASP A 86 -5.56 10.55 8.77
C ASP A 86 -5.42 9.04 9.00
N ALA A 87 -4.84 8.33 8.03
CA ALA A 87 -4.57 6.90 8.17
C ALA A 87 -3.53 6.62 9.26
N ILE A 88 -2.52 7.50 9.40
CA ILE A 88 -1.49 7.38 10.43
C ILE A 88 -2.12 7.36 11.83
N SER A 89 -3.05 8.26 12.12
CA SER A 89 -3.67 8.35 13.44
C SER A 89 -4.36 7.05 13.85
N VAL A 90 -5.11 6.43 12.93
CA VAL A 90 -5.77 5.14 13.18
C VAL A 90 -4.77 4.00 13.34
N LEU A 91 -3.70 4.01 12.54
CA LEU A 91 -2.64 3.01 12.62
C LEU A 91 -1.84 3.13 13.92
N GLU A 92 -1.59 4.35 14.40
CA GLU A 92 -0.94 4.60 15.70
C GLU A 92 -1.78 4.07 16.86
N GLU A 93 -3.08 4.32 16.85
CA GLU A 93 -3.99 3.80 17.86
C GLU A 93 -3.95 2.27 17.90
N LEU A 94 -4.01 1.64 16.73
CA LEU A 94 -3.95 0.18 16.61
C LEU A 94 -2.61 -0.37 17.09
N LEU A 95 -1.49 0.27 16.71
CA LEU A 95 -0.14 -0.08 17.13
C LEU A 95 -0.02 -0.05 18.66
N ASN A 96 -0.38 1.06 19.29
CA ASN A 96 -0.28 1.23 20.72
C ASN A 96 -1.19 0.26 21.48
N LYS A 97 -2.40 0.01 20.99
CA LYS A 97 -3.33 -0.97 21.57
C LYS A 97 -2.79 -2.41 21.53
N ASP A 98 -2.03 -2.76 20.50
CA ASP A 98 -1.43 -4.09 20.42
C ASP A 98 -0.17 -4.18 21.28
N LEU A 99 0.65 -3.13 21.38
CA LEU A 99 1.82 -3.08 22.25
C LEU A 99 1.43 -3.14 23.74
N ASP A 100 0.35 -2.48 24.14
CA ASP A 100 -0.17 -2.52 25.52
C ASP A 100 -0.50 -3.95 26.01
N LYS A 101 -0.71 -4.90 25.10
CA LYS A 101 -0.96 -6.32 25.44
C LYS A 101 0.31 -7.09 25.79
N PHE A 102 1.47 -6.56 25.46
CA PHE A 102 2.76 -7.24 25.60
C PHE A 102 3.80 -6.32 26.24
N PRO A 103 3.53 -5.76 27.44
CA PRO A 103 4.40 -4.75 28.05
C PRO A 103 5.79 -5.28 28.39
N GLU A 104 5.93 -6.61 28.57
CA GLU A 104 7.20 -7.24 28.96
C GLU A 104 8.16 -7.51 27.79
N ASN A 105 7.70 -7.32 26.54
CA ASN A 105 8.47 -7.70 25.36
C ASN A 105 9.42 -6.60 24.83
N GLY A 106 9.75 -5.64 25.68
CA GLY A 106 10.69 -4.57 25.34
C GLY A 106 10.15 -3.52 24.37
N PRO A 107 10.99 -2.56 23.94
CA PRO A 107 10.58 -1.47 23.07
C PRO A 107 10.14 -1.97 21.69
N ALA A 108 9.31 -1.18 21.01
CA ALA A 108 8.98 -1.43 19.63
C ALA A 108 10.22 -1.20 18.74
N PRO A 109 10.40 -2.00 17.66
CA PRO A 109 11.45 -1.74 16.71
C PRO A 109 11.24 -0.38 16.02
N GLU A 110 12.33 0.37 15.83
CA GLU A 110 12.28 1.69 15.17
C GLU A 110 11.87 1.61 13.68
N ARG A 111 12.12 0.45 13.07
CA ARG A 111 11.90 0.21 11.65
C ARG A 111 11.18 -1.13 11.40
N PRO A 112 9.91 -1.26 11.76
CA PRO A 112 9.14 -2.45 11.38
C PRO A 112 9.03 -2.58 9.86
N ILE A 113 9.25 -3.80 9.35
CA ILE A 113 9.09 -4.13 7.94
C ILE A 113 7.87 -5.02 7.80
N VAL A 114 6.98 -4.63 6.90
CA VAL A 114 5.78 -5.40 6.56
C VAL A 114 5.95 -5.95 5.16
N CYS A 115 6.02 -7.28 5.06
CA CYS A 115 6.16 -8.02 3.81
C CYS A 115 4.85 -8.72 3.45
N CYS A 116 4.17 -8.27 2.39
CA CYS A 116 2.88 -8.83 1.95
C CYS A 116 1.84 -8.98 3.09
N GLY A 117 1.88 -8.07 4.07
CA GLY A 117 0.98 -8.06 5.23
C GLY A 117 1.44 -8.92 6.42
N GLU A 118 2.59 -9.55 6.33
CA GLU A 118 3.23 -10.26 7.43
C GLU A 118 4.35 -9.40 8.06
N VAL A 119 4.67 -9.67 9.31
CA VAL A 119 5.69 -8.98 10.10
C VAL A 119 6.39 -9.99 11.00
N GLN A 120 7.70 -9.82 11.25
CA GLN A 120 8.46 -10.75 12.09
C GLN A 120 8.02 -10.70 13.54
N ASP A 121 7.77 -9.50 14.08
CA ASP A 121 7.30 -9.32 15.44
C ASP A 121 5.78 -9.48 15.52
N GLU A 122 5.35 -10.56 16.15
CA GLU A 122 3.93 -10.92 16.32
C GLU A 122 3.07 -9.83 16.96
N ARG A 123 3.67 -8.96 17.77
CA ARG A 123 2.99 -7.81 18.39
C ARG A 123 2.40 -6.87 17.36
N PHE A 124 3.04 -6.76 16.20
CA PHE A 124 2.64 -5.89 15.09
C PHE A 124 1.72 -6.58 14.07
N ARG A 125 1.32 -7.83 14.29
CA ARG A 125 0.56 -8.59 13.29
C ARG A 125 -0.75 -7.92 12.86
N LYS A 126 -1.51 -7.35 13.80
CA LYS A 126 -2.77 -6.69 13.46
C LYS A 126 -2.52 -5.36 12.76
N PHE A 127 -1.56 -4.61 13.25
CA PHE A 127 -1.07 -3.40 12.60
C PHE A 127 -0.62 -3.68 11.15
N ALA A 128 0.23 -4.68 10.93
CA ALA A 128 0.74 -5.06 9.62
C ALA A 128 -0.39 -5.47 8.66
N ARG A 129 -1.37 -6.23 9.14
CA ARG A 129 -2.55 -6.61 8.34
C ARG A 129 -3.41 -5.44 7.97
N GLN A 130 -3.67 -4.52 8.90
CA GLN A 130 -4.44 -3.31 8.63
C GLN A 130 -3.71 -2.39 7.66
N LEU A 131 -2.41 -2.21 7.87
CA LEU A 131 -1.55 -1.45 6.96
C LEU A 131 -1.59 -2.03 5.54
N PHE A 132 -1.46 -3.34 5.41
CA PHE A 132 -1.50 -4.02 4.11
C PHE A 132 -2.91 -4.04 3.50
N ASP A 133 -3.96 -4.08 4.28
CA ASP A 133 -5.34 -3.95 3.77
C ASP A 133 -5.57 -2.58 3.11
N TRP A 134 -4.93 -1.53 3.62
CA TRP A 134 -5.03 -0.17 3.09
C TRP A 134 -4.03 0.13 1.97
N TYR A 135 -2.78 -0.31 2.16
CA TYR A 135 -1.66 -0.05 1.26
C TYR A 135 -1.07 -1.37 0.81
N ARG A 136 -1.72 -2.00 -0.16
CA ARG A 136 -1.22 -3.28 -0.67
C ARG A 136 0.06 -3.09 -1.44
N ALA A 137 1.16 -3.46 -0.81
CA ALA A 137 2.48 -3.38 -1.38
C ALA A 137 3.33 -4.59 -0.96
N PRO A 138 4.27 -5.03 -1.80
CA PRO A 138 5.15 -6.16 -1.47
C PRO A 138 5.96 -5.92 -0.21
N VAL A 139 6.54 -4.72 -0.06
CA VAL A 139 7.35 -4.32 1.09
C VAL A 139 6.98 -2.91 1.52
N LEU A 140 6.58 -2.76 2.78
CA LEU A 140 6.36 -1.49 3.44
C LEU A 140 7.34 -1.35 4.62
N ILE A 141 8.02 -0.22 4.69
CA ILE A 141 8.87 0.16 5.81
C ILE A 141 8.12 1.20 6.61
N VAL A 142 7.94 0.93 7.90
CA VAL A 142 7.34 1.86 8.85
C VAL A 142 8.45 2.43 9.72
N THR A 143 8.46 3.73 9.93
CA THR A 143 9.36 4.37 10.90
C THR A 143 8.54 4.75 12.12
N THR A 144 8.92 4.25 13.27
CA THR A 144 8.28 4.54 14.55
C THR A 144 9.22 5.31 15.47
N SER A 145 8.67 5.96 16.47
CA SER A 145 9.44 6.56 17.59
C SER A 145 8.56 6.68 18.81
N GLU A 146 9.16 6.69 19.98
CA GLU A 146 8.43 7.01 21.22
C GLU A 146 7.77 8.40 21.16
N ASN A 147 6.58 8.48 21.73
CA ASN A 147 5.74 9.70 21.73
C ASN A 147 5.93 10.55 23.00
N GLY A 148 7.14 10.56 23.57
CA GLY A 148 7.40 11.28 24.83
C GLY A 148 6.75 10.65 26.09
N GLN A 149 5.99 9.59 25.93
CA GLN A 149 5.46 8.74 27.01
C GLN A 149 6.07 7.34 26.85
N PRO A 150 6.67 6.77 27.91
CA PRO A 150 7.24 5.43 27.84
C PRO A 150 6.22 4.40 27.34
N GLY A 151 6.63 3.61 26.35
CA GLY A 151 5.78 2.56 25.79
C GLY A 151 4.70 3.04 24.80
N LYS A 152 4.60 4.34 24.52
CA LYS A 152 3.72 4.87 23.46
C LYS A 152 4.53 5.32 22.25
N TYR A 153 4.07 4.91 21.07
CA TYR A 153 4.77 5.10 19.81
C TYR A 153 3.96 5.91 18.82
N LYS A 154 4.66 6.70 18.02
CA LYS A 154 4.13 7.39 16.82
C LYS A 154 4.64 6.71 15.56
N VAL A 155 3.81 6.69 14.55
CA VAL A 155 4.18 6.34 13.18
C VAL A 155 4.66 7.59 12.47
N LYS A 156 5.97 7.76 12.33
CA LYS A 156 6.56 8.93 11.66
C LYS A 156 6.38 8.89 10.16
N ARG A 157 6.50 7.70 9.58
CA ARG A 157 6.48 7.52 8.14
C ARG A 157 6.15 6.09 7.76
N ILE A 158 5.37 5.94 6.70
CA ILE A 158 5.17 4.70 5.97
C ILE A 158 5.78 4.89 4.57
N LYS A 159 6.59 3.94 4.13
CA LYS A 159 7.29 4.02 2.85
C LYS A 159 7.19 2.70 2.09
N LEU A 160 6.84 2.80 0.82
CA LEU A 160 7.00 1.72 -0.13
C LEU A 160 8.50 1.50 -0.42
N SER A 161 8.98 0.28 -0.28
CA SER A 161 10.40 -0.05 -0.49
C SER A 161 10.56 -1.13 -1.55
N PRO A 162 11.57 -1.00 -2.43
CA PRO A 162 11.98 -2.12 -3.27
C PRO A 162 12.55 -3.25 -2.38
N PHE A 163 12.22 -4.49 -2.73
CA PHE A 163 12.75 -5.65 -1.99
C PHE A 163 14.28 -5.81 -2.13
N THR A 164 14.86 -5.26 -3.20
CA THR A 164 16.32 -5.27 -3.44
C THR A 164 17.11 -4.43 -2.42
N ARG A 165 16.44 -3.69 -1.54
CA ARG A 165 17.04 -2.93 -0.43
C ARG A 165 16.93 -3.63 0.92
N LEU A 166 16.39 -4.82 0.94
CA LEU A 166 16.30 -5.64 2.15
C LEU A 166 17.64 -6.27 2.45
N GLU A 167 17.97 -6.38 3.73
CA GLU A 167 19.13 -7.14 4.21
C GLU A 167 18.85 -8.66 4.12
N ASP A 168 19.87 -9.49 4.23
CA ASP A 168 19.75 -10.94 3.99
C ASP A 168 18.65 -11.62 4.79
N ASP A 169 18.49 -11.29 6.07
CA ASP A 169 17.44 -11.88 6.92
C ASP A 169 16.05 -11.31 6.62
N GLU A 170 15.98 -10.02 6.27
CA GLU A 170 14.76 -9.37 5.80
C GLU A 170 14.32 -9.95 4.46
N LEU A 171 15.27 -10.25 3.57
CA LEU A 171 15.00 -10.88 2.28
C LEU A 171 14.46 -12.30 2.43
N LYS A 172 15.02 -13.11 3.32
CA LYS A 172 14.48 -14.45 3.63
C LYS A 172 13.03 -14.35 4.11
N PHE A 173 12.78 -13.44 5.06
CA PHE A 173 11.43 -13.19 5.57
C PHE A 173 10.47 -12.72 4.47
N PHE A 174 10.94 -11.86 3.56
CA PHE A 174 10.16 -11.44 2.39
C PHE A 174 9.77 -12.62 1.50
N VAL A 175 10.71 -13.52 1.18
CA VAL A 175 10.46 -14.70 0.34
C VAL A 175 9.41 -15.62 0.97
N GLU A 176 9.50 -15.88 2.27
CA GLU A 176 8.50 -16.66 3.01
C GLU A 176 7.12 -16.00 3.00
N SER A 177 7.09 -14.69 3.25
CA SER A 177 5.86 -13.89 3.23
C SER A 177 5.22 -13.85 1.84
N LEU A 178 6.02 -13.69 0.80
CA LEU A 178 5.60 -13.71 -0.60
C LEU A 178 4.99 -15.06 -0.98
N THR A 179 5.64 -16.15 -0.61
CA THR A 179 5.17 -17.53 -0.83
C THR A 179 3.84 -17.76 -0.13
N THR A 180 3.75 -17.36 1.13
CA THR A 180 2.52 -17.45 1.93
C THR A 180 1.39 -16.62 1.29
N TYR A 181 1.67 -15.39 0.87
CA TYR A 181 0.68 -14.51 0.25
C TYR A 181 0.17 -15.07 -1.08
N THR A 182 1.07 -15.54 -1.93
CA THR A 182 0.72 -16.06 -3.25
C THR A 182 -0.01 -17.39 -3.21
N GLY A 183 0.16 -18.17 -2.15
CA GLY A 183 -0.60 -19.39 -1.88
C GLY A 183 -2.06 -19.13 -1.44
N ARG A 184 -2.40 -17.91 -1.03
CA ARG A 184 -3.75 -17.56 -0.56
C ARG A 184 -4.68 -17.19 -1.72
N VAL A 185 -5.99 -17.35 -1.48
CA VAL A 185 -7.02 -16.82 -2.39
C VAL A 185 -6.98 -15.29 -2.35
N TRP A 186 -6.99 -14.67 -3.52
CA TRP A 186 -7.06 -13.21 -3.62
C TRP A 186 -8.34 -12.70 -2.95
N LYS A 187 -8.18 -11.77 -2.03
CA LYS A 187 -9.29 -10.99 -1.46
C LYS A 187 -9.17 -9.55 -1.92
N ASN A 188 -10.28 -8.93 -2.27
CA ASN A 188 -10.28 -7.51 -2.60
C ASN A 188 -9.82 -6.68 -1.40
N PRO A 189 -9.10 -5.56 -1.63
CA PRO A 189 -8.75 -4.62 -0.57
C PRO A 189 -10.02 -4.19 0.18
N LYS A 190 -9.91 -3.99 1.48
CA LYS A 190 -10.95 -3.32 2.23
C LYS A 190 -10.86 -1.82 1.92
N ALA A 191 -11.98 -1.19 1.61
CA ALA A 191 -12.01 0.26 1.44
C ALA A 191 -11.59 0.94 2.76
N ARG A 192 -10.78 1.99 2.64
CA ARG A 192 -10.55 2.90 3.77
C ARG A 192 -11.83 3.66 4.03
N VAL A 193 -12.27 3.66 5.28
CA VAL A 193 -13.45 4.45 5.72
C VAL A 193 -13.08 5.90 6.01
N ILE A 194 -11.81 6.26 5.84
CA ILE A 194 -11.31 7.62 6.08
C ILE A 194 -11.58 8.45 4.84
N ALA A 195 -12.27 9.57 5.00
CA ALA A 195 -12.47 10.54 3.93
C ALA A 195 -11.11 11.08 3.46
N GLN A 196 -10.79 10.87 2.18
CA GLN A 196 -9.53 11.34 1.59
C GLN A 196 -9.56 12.85 1.30
N TRP A 197 -10.76 13.42 1.17
CA TRP A 197 -10.94 14.81 0.76
C TRP A 197 -12.07 15.45 1.54
N SER A 198 -11.85 16.69 1.99
CA SER A 198 -12.90 17.58 2.47
C SER A 198 -13.07 18.71 1.47
N ILE A 199 -14.26 18.85 0.92
CA ILE A 199 -14.58 19.94 -0.01
C ILE A 199 -15.43 20.95 0.75
N ALA A 200 -14.91 22.17 0.91
CA ALA A 200 -15.67 23.29 1.42
C ALA A 200 -16.26 24.07 0.25
N VAL A 201 -17.58 24.15 0.19
CA VAL A 201 -18.30 24.99 -0.78
C VAL A 201 -18.66 26.30 -0.11
N LEU A 202 -17.96 27.38 -0.51
CA LEU A 202 -18.31 28.74 -0.09
C LEU A 202 -19.52 29.22 -0.89
N HIS A 203 -20.55 29.64 -0.19
CA HIS A 203 -21.81 30.09 -0.79
C HIS A 203 -22.24 31.38 -0.10
N ASP A 204 -22.47 32.43 -0.89
CA ASP A 204 -23.14 33.62 -0.42
C ASP A 204 -24.63 33.53 -0.81
N PRO A 205 -25.55 33.37 0.18
CA PRO A 205 -26.97 33.26 -0.09
C PRO A 205 -27.60 34.50 -0.74
N ASN A 206 -26.88 35.64 -0.67
CA ASN A 206 -27.34 36.93 -1.23
C ASN A 206 -26.70 37.26 -2.58
N ALA A 207 -25.79 36.42 -3.10
CA ALA A 207 -25.18 36.66 -4.40
C ALA A 207 -26.18 36.48 -5.54
N HIS A 208 -26.26 37.46 -6.44
CA HIS A 208 -27.14 37.40 -7.62
C HIS A 208 -26.88 36.22 -8.56
N LEU A 209 -25.70 35.64 -8.49
CA LEU A 209 -25.28 34.46 -9.24
C LEU A 209 -25.15 33.20 -8.36
N ALA A 210 -25.73 33.22 -7.18
CA ALA A 210 -25.76 32.02 -6.32
C ALA A 210 -26.36 30.87 -7.11
N PRO A 211 -25.75 29.65 -7.03
CA PRO A 211 -26.35 28.46 -7.63
C PRO A 211 -27.79 28.38 -7.13
N SER A 212 -28.70 28.33 -8.06
CA SER A 212 -30.10 28.68 -7.92
C SER A 212 -30.90 27.85 -6.92
N ASN A 213 -30.29 26.93 -6.19
CA ASN A 213 -30.96 26.29 -5.07
C ASN A 213 -30.05 25.35 -4.26
N ILE A 214 -30.42 25.21 -3.02
CA ILE A 214 -29.93 24.21 -2.07
C ILE A 214 -30.00 22.77 -2.65
N ALA A 215 -30.91 22.50 -3.59
CA ALA A 215 -31.03 21.21 -4.26
C ALA A 215 -29.81 20.86 -5.11
N SER A 216 -29.16 21.84 -5.74
CA SER A 216 -27.92 21.63 -6.50
C SER A 216 -26.76 21.27 -5.57
N LEU A 217 -26.61 21.96 -4.43
CA LEU A 217 -25.58 21.65 -3.43
C LEU A 217 -25.83 20.25 -2.84
N ASN A 218 -27.06 19.90 -2.54
CA ASN A 218 -27.43 18.57 -2.06
C ASN A 218 -27.21 17.48 -3.11
N HIS A 219 -27.35 17.78 -4.39
CA HIS A 219 -27.03 16.84 -5.47
C HIS A 219 -25.54 16.55 -5.56
N TRP A 220 -24.69 17.53 -5.29
CA TRP A 220 -23.22 17.39 -5.29
C TRP A 220 -22.72 16.67 -4.05
N ALA A 221 -23.36 16.81 -2.91
CA ALA A 221 -23.00 16.14 -1.67
C ALA A 221 -23.32 14.63 -1.65
N ARG A 222 -24.38 14.20 -2.34
CA ARG A 222 -24.83 12.80 -2.35
C ARG A 222 -23.84 11.76 -2.85
N PRO A 223 -22.95 12.02 -3.84
CA PRO A 223 -21.93 11.05 -4.25
C PRO A 223 -20.78 10.89 -3.27
N ALA A 224 -20.57 11.83 -2.35
CA ALA A 224 -19.50 11.79 -1.37
C ALA A 224 -19.81 10.88 -0.17
N GLU A 225 -21.07 10.48 -0.01
CA GLU A 225 -21.54 9.60 1.08
C GLU A 225 -21.63 8.11 0.68
N LYS A 226 -21.22 7.77 -0.55
CA LYS A 226 -21.17 6.38 -1.06
C LYS A 226 -19.73 5.91 -1.19
#